data_0e3d3d7b747563227a5bfb2550a2e56d
#
_entry.id   0e3d3d7b747563227a5bfb2550a2e56d
#
_cell.length_a   1.000
_cell.length_b   1.000
_cell.length_c   1.000
_cell.angle_alpha   90.00
_cell.angle_beta   90.00
_cell.angle_gamma   90.00
#
_symmetry.space_group_name_H-M   'P 1'
#
loop_
_entity.id
_entity.type
_entity.pdbx_description
1 polymer ?
#
loop_
_entity_poly.entity_id
_entity_poly.type
_entity_poly.pdbx_seq_one_letter_code
_entity_poly.pdbx_strand_id
1 'polypeptide(L)'
;MKRAVLPLLCALLLALSACTGSFEPPISFDPPDPSESQASQAENPAVETMDPAEVITPDTDGYAMGYLGDTLRTDFFDIRVDSAYTCYEFDGVAPQEGYKLLVAQVTLYNYTNFTQPMFNTDFEVWWDAQEGESSDDAWDFPLTRAEELEDGSYEYYNLSDQQLPVEWDFPIHETQSGILLYQVPEGSSTFSVAFLEYYNDGTTGGLYEVRFSAPLAQ
;
A
#
# COMPACT_ATOMS: atom_id res chain seq x y z
N MET A 1 13.18 -37.04 39.50
CA MET A 1 14.54 -36.47 39.60
C MET A 1 14.47 -35.02 39.20
N LYS A 2 14.58 -34.09 40.17
CA LYS A 2 14.49 -32.64 39.96
C LYS A 2 15.85 -32.12 39.51
N ARG A 3 15.94 -31.44 38.36
CA ARG A 3 17.14 -30.66 37.97
C ARG A 3 16.80 -29.18 38.03
N ALA A 4 17.47 -28.50 38.95
CA ALA A 4 17.46 -27.05 39.12
C ALA A 4 18.33 -26.41 38.02
N VAL A 5 17.84 -25.36 37.37
CA VAL A 5 18.61 -24.51 36.47
C VAL A 5 18.85 -23.18 37.16
N LEU A 6 20.11 -22.82 37.27
CA LEU A 6 20.69 -21.66 37.93
C LEU A 6 20.60 -20.44 36.96
N PRO A 7 20.16 -19.26 37.38
CA PRO A 7 20.20 -18.08 36.53
C PRO A 7 21.59 -17.42 36.55
N LEU A 8 22.13 -17.16 35.36
CA LEU A 8 23.39 -16.44 35.15
C LEU A 8 23.11 -14.93 35.17
N LEU A 9 23.63 -14.26 36.20
CA LEU A 9 23.54 -12.80 36.38
C LEU A 9 24.70 -12.15 35.62
N CYS A 10 24.40 -11.46 34.49
CA CYS A 10 25.37 -10.61 33.78
C CYS A 10 25.26 -9.16 34.29
N ALA A 11 26.27 -8.74 35.03
CA ALA A 11 26.48 -7.37 35.46
C ALA A 11 27.04 -6.52 34.30
N LEU A 12 26.30 -5.47 33.86
CA LEU A 12 26.74 -4.51 32.84
C LEU A 12 27.43 -3.33 33.54
N LEU A 13 28.74 -3.18 33.34
CA LEU A 13 29.54 -2.05 33.79
C LEU A 13 29.32 -0.85 32.88
N LEU A 14 28.74 0.24 33.39
CA LEU A 14 28.67 1.55 32.77
C LEU A 14 30.00 2.28 32.91
N ALA A 15 30.71 2.49 31.80
CA ALA A 15 31.85 3.40 31.72
C ALA A 15 31.37 4.83 31.36
N LEU A 16 31.44 5.75 32.32
CA LEU A 16 31.27 7.19 32.11
C LEU A 16 32.57 7.75 31.54
N SER A 17 32.55 8.21 30.27
CA SER A 17 33.60 9.04 29.67
C SER A 17 33.16 10.49 29.74
N ALA A 18 33.84 11.25 30.61
CA ALA A 18 33.72 12.70 30.67
C ALA A 18 34.66 13.33 29.63
N CYS A 19 34.08 13.97 28.59
CA CYS A 19 34.83 14.88 27.72
C CYS A 19 34.72 16.30 28.22
N THR A 20 35.83 16.84 28.70
CA THR A 20 36.01 18.25 28.98
C THR A 20 36.26 18.99 27.67
N GLY A 21 35.24 19.68 27.14
CA GLY A 21 35.35 20.57 26.00
C GLY A 21 35.72 21.99 26.44
N SER A 22 36.78 22.53 25.84
CA SER A 22 37.28 23.90 26.00
C SER A 22 36.26 24.94 25.53
N PHE A 23 36.08 25.98 26.32
CA PHE A 23 35.19 27.11 26.05
C PHE A 23 35.93 28.14 25.17
N GLU A 24 35.50 28.35 23.92
CA GLU A 24 35.91 29.47 23.10
C GLU A 24 34.97 30.66 23.29
N PRO A 25 35.46 31.91 23.26
CA PRO A 25 34.64 33.12 23.51
C PRO A 25 33.73 33.43 22.30
N PRO A 26 32.62 34.17 22.52
CA PRO A 26 31.60 34.38 21.51
C PRO A 26 32.07 35.25 20.34
N ILE A 27 31.83 34.75 19.13
CA ILE A 27 32.01 35.49 17.88
C ILE A 27 30.93 36.59 17.80
N SER A 28 31.39 37.83 17.55
CA SER A 28 30.53 39.00 17.31
C SER A 28 29.71 38.79 16.05
N PHE A 29 28.37 38.83 16.17
CA PHE A 29 27.47 38.81 15.04
C PHE A 29 27.27 40.23 14.51
N ASP A 30 27.78 40.52 13.32
CA ASP A 30 27.31 41.64 12.52
C ASP A 30 25.98 41.28 11.87
N PRO A 31 24.96 42.16 11.85
CA PRO A 31 23.70 41.87 11.20
C PRO A 31 23.88 41.78 9.68
N PRO A 32 23.31 40.77 9.00
CA PRO A 32 23.40 40.64 7.57
C PRO A 32 22.59 41.72 6.83
N ASP A 33 23.21 42.22 5.75
CA ASP A 33 22.65 43.17 4.77
C ASP A 33 21.34 42.61 4.16
N PRO A 34 20.23 43.40 4.11
CA PRO A 34 18.92 42.87 3.70
C PRO A 34 18.73 42.66 2.17
N SER A 35 19.80 42.60 1.37
CA SER A 35 19.69 42.55 -0.11
C SER A 35 20.13 41.28 -0.79
N GLU A 36 20.46 40.19 -0.06
CA GLU A 36 20.71 38.88 -0.73
C GLU A 36 20.12 37.70 0.07
N SER A 37 18.85 37.44 -0.14
CA SER A 37 18.27 36.12 0.15
C SER A 37 17.19 35.79 -0.83
N GLN A 38 17.57 35.42 -2.05
CA GLN A 38 16.79 34.45 -2.82
C GLN A 38 17.12 33.06 -2.27
N ALA A 39 16.51 32.73 -1.13
CA ALA A 39 16.43 31.36 -0.68
C ALA A 39 15.58 30.61 -1.71
N SER A 40 16.22 29.71 -2.46
CA SER A 40 15.57 28.63 -3.17
C SER A 40 14.68 27.89 -2.15
N GLN A 41 13.39 28.17 -2.19
CA GLN A 41 12.39 27.30 -1.57
C GLN A 41 12.53 25.97 -2.30
N ALA A 42 13.05 24.96 -1.59
CA ALA A 42 12.80 23.59 -1.98
C ALA A 42 11.28 23.45 -2.02
N GLU A 43 10.73 23.33 -3.24
CA GLU A 43 9.34 22.95 -3.43
C GLU A 43 9.17 21.61 -2.71
N ASN A 44 8.42 21.65 -1.62
CA ASN A 44 7.83 20.46 -1.04
C ASN A 44 7.07 19.78 -2.20
N PRO A 45 7.28 18.47 -2.49
CA PRO A 45 6.47 17.83 -3.50
C PRO A 45 5.02 18.06 -3.12
N ALA A 46 4.29 18.73 -4.01
CA ALA A 46 2.88 19.01 -3.81
C ALA A 46 2.22 17.66 -3.52
N VAL A 47 1.56 17.55 -2.39
CA VAL A 47 0.60 16.48 -2.15
C VAL A 47 -0.42 16.66 -3.27
N GLU A 48 -0.38 15.77 -4.26
CA GLU A 48 -1.39 15.75 -5.33
C GLU A 48 -2.72 15.41 -4.65
N THR A 49 -3.47 16.44 -4.32
CA THR A 49 -4.87 16.27 -3.93
C THR A 49 -5.60 15.85 -5.18
N MET A 50 -6.24 14.68 -5.15
CA MET A 50 -7.10 14.21 -6.22
C MET A 50 -8.12 15.33 -6.56
N ASP A 51 -8.27 15.65 -7.86
CA ASP A 51 -9.19 16.71 -8.28
C ASP A 51 -10.63 16.26 -8.01
N PRO A 52 -11.38 16.92 -7.11
CA PRO A 52 -12.74 16.52 -6.79
C PRO A 52 -13.74 16.67 -7.94
N ALA A 53 -13.33 17.27 -9.07
CA ALA A 53 -14.20 17.53 -10.21
C ALA A 53 -14.39 16.31 -11.14
N GLU A 54 -13.57 15.25 -11.01
CA GLU A 54 -13.59 14.07 -11.90
C GLU A 54 -13.77 12.75 -11.14
N VAL A 55 -14.40 12.77 -9.97
CA VAL A 55 -14.60 11.58 -9.15
C VAL A 55 -15.82 10.81 -9.61
N ILE A 56 -15.64 9.53 -9.98
CA ILE A 56 -16.72 8.62 -10.35
C ILE A 56 -17.36 8.06 -9.07
N THR A 57 -18.67 8.19 -8.98
CA THR A 57 -19.48 7.64 -7.87
C THR A 57 -20.36 6.51 -8.41
N PRO A 58 -20.80 5.57 -7.54
CA PRO A 58 -21.65 4.47 -7.96
C PRO A 58 -23.00 4.97 -8.53
N ASP A 59 -23.52 4.20 -9.45
CA ASP A 59 -24.87 4.37 -10.00
C ASP A 59 -25.96 3.93 -8.99
N THR A 60 -27.21 3.89 -9.46
CA THR A 60 -28.38 3.51 -8.61
C THR A 60 -28.35 2.03 -8.19
N ASP A 61 -27.57 1.19 -8.86
CA ASP A 61 -27.41 -0.24 -8.57
C ASP A 61 -26.19 -0.49 -7.66
N GLY A 62 -25.48 0.59 -7.26
CA GLY A 62 -24.32 0.52 -6.39
C GLY A 62 -23.04 0.11 -7.11
N TYR A 63 -22.96 0.29 -8.44
CA TYR A 63 -21.79 -0.05 -9.24
C TYR A 63 -21.09 1.19 -9.78
N ALA A 64 -19.75 1.23 -9.63
CA ALA A 64 -18.90 2.26 -10.22
C ALA A 64 -17.77 1.60 -11.01
N MET A 65 -17.58 2.01 -12.25
CA MET A 65 -16.50 1.53 -13.12
C MET A 65 -15.72 2.71 -13.68
N GLY A 66 -14.39 2.62 -13.59
CA GLY A 66 -13.43 3.54 -14.20
C GLY A 66 -12.29 2.81 -14.90
N TYR A 67 -11.34 3.59 -15.42
CA TYR A 67 -10.14 3.13 -16.11
C TYR A 67 -8.89 3.65 -15.40
N LEU A 68 -7.69 3.28 -15.89
CA LEU A 68 -6.43 3.79 -15.33
C LEU A 68 -6.44 5.32 -15.27
N GLY A 69 -6.12 5.87 -14.09
CA GLY A 69 -6.08 7.29 -13.82
C GLY A 69 -7.41 7.88 -13.36
N ASP A 70 -8.54 7.18 -13.54
CA ASP A 70 -9.82 7.62 -12.98
C ASP A 70 -9.86 7.43 -11.47
N THR A 71 -10.52 8.35 -10.77
CA THR A 71 -10.74 8.27 -9.32
C THR A 71 -12.18 7.81 -9.05
N LEU A 72 -12.33 6.72 -8.31
CA LEU A 72 -13.63 6.20 -7.86
C LEU A 72 -13.80 6.54 -6.38
N ARG A 73 -14.98 7.03 -6.00
CA ARG A 73 -15.33 7.35 -4.62
C ARG A 73 -16.20 6.27 -4.02
N THR A 74 -15.68 5.59 -3.01
CA THR A 74 -16.41 4.67 -2.14
C THR A 74 -17.03 5.43 -0.97
N ASP A 75 -17.79 4.78 -0.10
CA ASP A 75 -18.26 5.39 1.16
C ASP A 75 -17.10 5.64 2.17
N PHE A 76 -15.93 5.02 1.95
CA PHE A 76 -14.82 5.01 2.92
C PHE A 76 -13.62 5.85 2.46
N PHE A 77 -13.30 5.84 1.17
CA PHE A 77 -12.11 6.52 0.60
C PHE A 77 -12.26 6.69 -0.93
N ASP A 78 -11.40 7.51 -1.51
CA ASP A 78 -11.20 7.56 -2.95
C ASP A 78 -10.09 6.57 -3.35
N ILE A 79 -10.30 5.84 -4.46
CA ILE A 79 -9.32 4.92 -5.06
C ILE A 79 -9.00 5.32 -6.48
N ARG A 80 -7.71 5.23 -6.85
CA ARG A 80 -7.22 5.37 -8.22
C ARG A 80 -6.14 4.33 -8.48
N VAL A 81 -6.26 3.62 -9.61
CA VAL A 81 -5.16 2.82 -10.15
C VAL A 81 -4.38 3.70 -11.12
N ASP A 82 -3.16 4.09 -10.74
CA ASP A 82 -2.36 5.05 -11.47
C ASP A 82 -1.69 4.44 -12.71
N SER A 83 -1.21 3.21 -12.58
CA SER A 83 -0.59 2.44 -13.65
C SER A 83 -0.60 0.95 -13.33
N ALA A 84 -0.49 0.12 -14.37
CA ALA A 84 -0.35 -1.32 -14.19
C ALA A 84 0.49 -1.93 -15.32
N TYR A 85 1.23 -3.00 -14.99
CA TYR A 85 1.99 -3.80 -15.94
C TYR A 85 2.11 -5.25 -15.45
N THR A 86 2.46 -6.16 -16.34
CA THR A 86 2.78 -7.54 -15.98
C THR A 86 4.28 -7.80 -16.12
N CYS A 87 4.82 -8.76 -15.34
CA CYS A 87 6.22 -9.17 -15.40
C CYS A 87 6.40 -10.61 -14.92
N TYR A 88 7.60 -11.17 -15.10
CA TYR A 88 7.96 -12.50 -14.58
C TYR A 88 8.88 -12.44 -13.36
N GLU A 89 9.22 -11.24 -12.91
CA GLU A 89 9.94 -11.00 -11.67
C GLU A 89 9.65 -9.58 -11.18
N PHE A 90 9.38 -9.44 -9.88
CA PHE A 90 9.23 -8.15 -9.23
C PHE A 90 9.85 -8.23 -7.84
N ASP A 91 10.89 -7.42 -7.59
CA ASP A 91 11.58 -7.31 -6.28
C ASP A 91 12.01 -8.68 -5.70
N GLY A 92 12.51 -9.56 -6.57
CA GLY A 92 12.92 -10.93 -6.21
C GLY A 92 11.78 -11.94 -6.09
N VAL A 93 10.53 -11.52 -6.32
CA VAL A 93 9.35 -12.40 -6.38
C VAL A 93 9.18 -12.90 -7.81
N ALA A 94 9.05 -14.21 -7.99
CA ALA A 94 8.73 -14.85 -9.26
C ALA A 94 7.37 -15.56 -9.18
N PRO A 95 6.58 -15.56 -10.27
CA PRO A 95 5.30 -16.26 -10.31
C PRO A 95 5.49 -17.78 -10.38
N GLN A 96 4.41 -18.52 -10.12
CA GLN A 96 4.36 -19.96 -10.39
C GLN A 96 4.34 -20.22 -11.89
N GLU A 97 4.64 -21.49 -12.30
CA GLU A 97 4.54 -21.92 -13.70
C GLU A 97 3.11 -21.75 -14.24
N GLY A 98 2.98 -21.15 -15.42
CA GLY A 98 1.69 -20.84 -16.04
C GLY A 98 1.08 -19.50 -15.62
N TYR A 99 1.78 -18.75 -14.77
CA TYR A 99 1.37 -17.44 -14.27
C TYR A 99 2.41 -16.36 -14.57
N LYS A 100 1.99 -15.12 -14.41
CA LYS A 100 2.83 -13.93 -14.37
C LYS A 100 2.39 -13.03 -13.22
N LEU A 101 3.24 -12.10 -12.83
CA LEU A 101 2.89 -11.08 -11.84
C LEU A 101 2.16 -9.93 -12.53
N LEU A 102 1.14 -9.40 -11.88
CA LEU A 102 0.52 -8.12 -12.18
C LEU A 102 0.90 -7.14 -11.06
N VAL A 103 1.50 -6.03 -11.45
CA VAL A 103 1.88 -4.94 -10.56
C VAL A 103 0.94 -3.77 -10.85
N ALA A 104 0.07 -3.43 -9.91
CA ALA A 104 -0.83 -2.29 -10.00
C ALA A 104 -0.42 -1.22 -8.98
N GLN A 105 0.01 -0.04 -9.46
CA GLN A 105 0.27 1.12 -8.63
C GLN A 105 -1.05 1.77 -8.28
N VAL A 106 -1.34 1.94 -6.99
CA VAL A 106 -2.59 2.53 -6.52
C VAL A 106 -2.34 3.71 -5.59
N THR A 107 -3.28 4.64 -5.60
CA THR A 107 -3.35 5.77 -4.68
C THR A 107 -4.74 5.81 -4.05
N LEU A 108 -4.77 5.88 -2.72
CA LEU A 108 -5.95 5.96 -1.88
C LEU A 108 -5.96 7.31 -1.17
N TYR A 109 -7.14 7.90 -0.98
CA TYR A 109 -7.32 9.12 -0.20
C TYR A 109 -8.49 8.96 0.77
N ASN A 110 -8.23 9.04 2.07
CA ASN A 110 -9.28 9.02 3.08
C ASN A 110 -9.92 10.42 3.18
N TYR A 111 -11.05 10.62 2.50
CA TYR A 111 -11.79 11.88 2.55
C TYR A 111 -12.75 11.98 3.75
N THR A 112 -12.89 10.90 4.54
CA THR A 112 -13.79 10.83 5.70
C THR A 112 -13.20 11.54 6.93
N ASN A 113 -14.01 11.66 7.97
CA ASN A 113 -13.61 12.28 9.24
C ASN A 113 -13.25 11.25 10.32
N PHE A 114 -12.91 10.02 9.92
CA PHE A 114 -12.50 8.95 10.83
C PHE A 114 -11.41 8.08 10.20
N THR A 115 -10.58 7.49 11.05
CA THR A 115 -9.56 6.53 10.64
C THR A 115 -10.23 5.23 10.20
N GLN A 116 -9.82 4.68 9.05
CA GLN A 116 -10.34 3.45 8.48
C GLN A 116 -9.36 2.30 8.72
N PRO A 117 -9.78 1.18 9.32
CA PRO A 117 -9.00 -0.05 9.24
C PRO A 117 -9.06 -0.58 7.80
N MET A 118 -7.92 -0.87 7.22
CA MET A 118 -7.77 -1.32 5.84
C MET A 118 -6.93 -2.58 5.77
N PHE A 119 -7.23 -3.41 4.78
CA PHE A 119 -6.48 -4.61 4.45
C PHE A 119 -6.14 -4.61 2.96
N ASN A 120 -4.97 -5.10 2.57
CA ASN A 120 -4.66 -5.23 1.14
C ASN A 120 -5.60 -6.23 0.45
N THR A 121 -6.15 -7.21 1.18
CA THR A 121 -7.17 -8.15 0.71
C THR A 121 -8.55 -7.55 0.49
N ASP A 122 -8.76 -6.26 0.82
CA ASP A 122 -9.97 -5.54 0.40
C ASP A 122 -9.99 -5.29 -1.11
N PHE A 123 -8.84 -5.47 -1.81
CA PHE A 123 -8.68 -5.23 -3.23
C PHE A 123 -8.44 -6.53 -3.98
N GLU A 124 -9.46 -6.98 -4.72
CA GLU A 124 -9.36 -8.15 -5.57
C GLU A 124 -8.83 -7.78 -6.96
N VAL A 125 -8.14 -8.70 -7.64
CA VAL A 125 -7.91 -8.62 -9.07
C VAL A 125 -8.87 -9.58 -9.79
N TRP A 126 -9.50 -9.10 -10.86
CA TRP A 126 -10.31 -9.93 -11.74
C TRP A 126 -9.71 -9.95 -13.14
N TRP A 127 -9.89 -11.04 -13.87
CA TRP A 127 -9.46 -11.20 -15.26
C TRP A 127 -10.53 -11.90 -16.10
N ASP A 128 -10.41 -11.83 -17.43
CA ASP A 128 -11.28 -12.61 -18.33
C ASP A 128 -10.92 -14.08 -18.18
N ALA A 129 -11.93 -14.92 -17.82
CA ALA A 129 -11.75 -16.35 -17.62
C ALA A 129 -11.08 -17.00 -18.84
N GLN A 130 -10.07 -17.83 -18.60
CA GLN A 130 -9.35 -18.54 -19.64
C GLN A 130 -10.16 -19.78 -20.12
N GLU A 131 -9.75 -20.40 -21.24
CA GLU A 131 -10.42 -21.61 -21.75
C GLU A 131 -10.37 -22.73 -20.68
N GLY A 132 -11.54 -23.14 -20.21
CA GLY A 132 -11.72 -24.18 -19.20
C GLY A 132 -11.75 -23.67 -17.75
N GLU A 133 -11.57 -22.38 -17.52
CA GLU A 133 -11.73 -21.70 -16.23
C GLU A 133 -13.19 -21.24 -16.06
N SER A 134 -13.72 -21.32 -14.84
CA SER A 134 -15.00 -20.70 -14.51
C SER A 134 -14.80 -19.19 -14.31
N SER A 135 -15.76 -18.36 -14.75
CA SER A 135 -15.75 -16.93 -14.43
C SER A 135 -15.77 -16.66 -12.93
N ASP A 136 -16.32 -17.57 -12.14
CA ASP A 136 -16.38 -17.46 -10.69
C ASP A 136 -15.02 -17.71 -10.02
N ASP A 137 -14.05 -18.28 -10.75
CA ASP A 137 -12.69 -18.58 -10.29
C ASP A 137 -11.65 -17.60 -10.89
N ALA A 138 -12.08 -16.64 -11.75
CA ALA A 138 -11.19 -15.70 -12.46
C ALA A 138 -10.85 -14.46 -11.62
N TRP A 139 -10.42 -14.65 -10.39
CA TRP A 139 -10.04 -13.59 -9.45
C TRP A 139 -9.02 -14.10 -8.41
N ASP A 140 -8.32 -13.16 -7.75
CA ASP A 140 -7.39 -13.45 -6.65
C ASP A 140 -7.15 -12.21 -5.77
N PHE A 141 -6.54 -12.44 -4.60
CA PHE A 141 -6.08 -11.40 -3.69
C PHE A 141 -4.62 -11.01 -3.96
N PRO A 142 -4.16 -9.85 -3.44
CA PRO A 142 -2.74 -9.50 -3.46
C PRO A 142 -1.88 -10.57 -2.79
N LEU A 143 -0.73 -10.84 -3.41
CA LEU A 143 0.23 -11.82 -2.91
C LEU A 143 0.81 -11.40 -1.56
N THR A 144 0.78 -12.33 -0.62
CA THR A 144 1.42 -12.21 0.70
C THR A 144 2.18 -13.49 1.04
N ARG A 145 3.07 -13.42 2.02
CA ARG A 145 3.70 -14.58 2.64
C ARG A 145 3.05 -14.83 3.99
N ALA A 146 2.60 -16.05 4.24
CA ALA A 146 2.08 -16.47 5.53
C ALA A 146 3.19 -17.15 6.34
N GLU A 147 3.28 -16.84 7.64
CA GLU A 147 4.10 -17.53 8.61
C GLU A 147 3.21 -18.12 9.71
N GLU A 148 3.35 -19.42 9.98
CA GLU A 148 2.61 -20.10 11.04
C GLU A 148 3.26 -19.77 12.39
N LEU A 149 2.46 -19.30 13.34
CA LEU A 149 2.87 -18.97 14.70
C LEU A 149 2.79 -20.22 15.60
N GLU A 150 3.41 -20.15 16.80
CA GLU A 150 3.45 -21.27 17.77
C GLU A 150 2.05 -21.74 18.24
N ASP A 151 1.05 -20.88 18.18
CA ASP A 151 -0.33 -21.18 18.55
C ASP A 151 -1.17 -21.76 17.38
N GLY A 152 -0.56 -21.92 16.19
CA GLY A 152 -1.19 -22.42 14.98
C GLY A 152 -1.97 -21.37 14.19
N SER A 153 -1.92 -20.08 14.58
CA SER A 153 -2.39 -18.97 13.78
C SER A 153 -1.38 -18.58 12.70
N TYR A 154 -1.79 -17.72 11.75
CA TYR A 154 -0.92 -17.24 10.68
C TYR A 154 -0.76 -15.72 10.78
N GLU A 155 0.46 -15.25 10.57
CA GLU A 155 0.76 -13.86 10.35
C GLU A 155 1.13 -13.65 8.87
N TYR A 156 0.64 -12.57 8.26
CA TYR A 156 0.82 -12.30 6.84
C TYR A 156 1.74 -11.11 6.64
N TYR A 157 2.64 -11.22 5.67
CA TYR A 157 3.65 -10.23 5.34
C TYR A 157 3.65 -9.91 3.86
N ASN A 158 3.97 -8.69 3.51
CA ASN A 158 4.25 -8.30 2.14
C ASN A 158 5.48 -9.04 1.58
N LEU A 159 5.48 -9.27 0.28
CA LEU A 159 6.62 -9.82 -0.46
C LEU A 159 7.61 -8.73 -0.88
N SER A 160 7.17 -7.47 -0.94
CA SER A 160 7.95 -6.29 -1.28
C SER A 160 7.57 -5.12 -0.38
N ASP A 161 8.54 -4.30 -0.01
CA ASP A 161 8.33 -3.06 0.77
C ASP A 161 7.55 -1.99 -0.01
N GLN A 162 7.34 -2.18 -1.32
CA GLN A 162 6.56 -1.29 -2.16
C GLN A 162 5.05 -1.57 -2.11
N GLN A 163 4.63 -2.74 -1.59
CA GLN A 163 3.22 -3.08 -1.47
C GLN A 163 2.51 -2.21 -0.42
N LEU A 164 1.20 -1.97 -0.64
CA LEU A 164 0.36 -1.49 0.45
C LEU A 164 0.48 -2.46 1.65
N PRO A 165 0.45 -1.96 2.89
CA PRO A 165 0.54 -2.83 4.06
C PRO A 165 -0.53 -3.93 4.03
N VAL A 166 -0.24 -5.10 4.63
CA VAL A 166 -1.24 -6.18 4.76
C VAL A 166 -2.44 -5.71 5.55
N GLU A 167 -2.19 -4.96 6.63
CA GLU A 167 -3.19 -4.33 7.49
C GLU A 167 -2.65 -2.97 7.95
N TRP A 168 -3.49 -1.93 7.92
CA TRP A 168 -3.11 -0.60 8.44
C TRP A 168 -4.32 0.22 8.85
N ASP A 169 -4.07 1.16 9.75
CA ASP A 169 -5.01 2.25 10.04
C ASP A 169 -4.79 3.36 9.01
N PHE A 170 -5.80 3.65 8.19
CA PHE A 170 -5.75 4.71 7.19
C PHE A 170 -6.21 6.04 7.81
N PRO A 171 -5.28 7.00 8.08
CA PRO A 171 -5.58 8.20 8.84
C PRO A 171 -6.52 9.15 8.08
N ILE A 172 -7.17 10.02 8.84
CA ILE A 172 -8.09 11.07 8.34
C ILE A 172 -7.36 12.01 7.39
N HIS A 173 -7.93 12.24 6.20
CA HIS A 173 -7.41 13.17 5.18
C HIS A 173 -5.98 12.90 4.72
N GLU A 174 -5.51 11.67 4.89
CA GLU A 174 -4.20 11.23 4.40
C GLU A 174 -4.32 10.53 3.04
N THR A 175 -3.23 10.58 2.29
CA THR A 175 -3.05 9.85 1.04
C THR A 175 -2.07 8.71 1.28
N GLN A 176 -2.43 7.51 0.84
CA GLN A 176 -1.58 6.33 0.87
C GLN A 176 -1.38 5.84 -0.56
N SER A 177 -0.12 5.68 -0.98
CA SER A 177 0.23 5.08 -2.27
C SER A 177 1.09 3.85 -2.06
N GLY A 178 0.94 2.87 -2.93
CA GLY A 178 1.70 1.63 -2.92
C GLY A 178 1.31 0.74 -4.08
N ILE A 179 1.88 -0.45 -4.16
CA ILE A 179 1.48 -1.42 -5.15
C ILE A 179 0.56 -2.49 -4.56
N LEU A 180 -0.32 -3.01 -5.41
CA LEU A 180 -0.98 -4.29 -5.24
C LEU A 180 -0.28 -5.27 -6.18
N LEU A 181 0.31 -6.32 -5.63
CA LEU A 181 1.05 -7.34 -6.37
C LEU A 181 0.20 -8.61 -6.44
N TYR A 182 -0.13 -9.06 -7.65
CA TYR A 182 -0.95 -10.25 -7.86
C TYR A 182 -0.24 -11.30 -8.70
N GLN A 183 -0.70 -12.54 -8.61
CA GLN A 183 -0.37 -13.60 -9.53
C GLN A 183 -1.58 -13.86 -10.44
N VAL A 184 -1.39 -13.73 -11.76
CA VAL A 184 -2.47 -13.84 -12.74
C VAL A 184 -2.08 -14.83 -13.84
N PRO A 185 -3.05 -15.52 -14.50
CA PRO A 185 -2.73 -16.44 -15.58
C PRO A 185 -1.90 -15.78 -16.68
N GLU A 186 -0.92 -16.50 -17.24
CA GLU A 186 0.00 -15.98 -18.25
C GLU A 186 -0.73 -15.46 -19.50
N GLY A 187 -1.84 -16.10 -19.90
CA GLY A 187 -2.65 -15.73 -21.05
C GLY A 187 -3.50 -14.47 -20.87
N SER A 188 -3.72 -14.01 -19.64
CA SER A 188 -4.57 -12.84 -19.35
C SER A 188 -3.89 -11.54 -19.74
N SER A 189 -4.64 -10.57 -20.26
CA SER A 189 -4.14 -9.25 -20.66
C SER A 189 -5.04 -8.09 -20.25
N THR A 190 -6.29 -8.39 -19.88
CA THR A 190 -7.27 -7.43 -19.38
C THR A 190 -7.60 -7.80 -17.95
N PHE A 191 -7.60 -6.78 -17.08
CA PHE A 191 -7.75 -6.94 -15.64
C PHE A 191 -8.64 -5.85 -15.08
N SER A 192 -9.16 -6.10 -13.89
CA SER A 192 -9.77 -5.08 -13.05
C SER A 192 -9.22 -5.20 -11.64
N VAL A 193 -8.93 -4.05 -11.00
CA VAL A 193 -8.84 -4.00 -9.54
C VAL A 193 -10.22 -3.65 -9.02
N ALA A 194 -10.76 -4.51 -8.17
CA ALA A 194 -12.10 -4.40 -7.61
C ALA A 194 -12.06 -4.19 -6.09
N PHE A 195 -13.01 -3.39 -5.60
CA PHE A 195 -13.28 -3.19 -4.18
C PHE A 195 -14.78 -3.31 -3.95
N LEU A 196 -15.18 -4.21 -3.02
CA LEU A 196 -16.57 -4.35 -2.58
C LEU A 196 -16.70 -3.82 -1.16
N GLU A 197 -17.62 -2.91 -0.95
CA GLU A 197 -17.90 -2.38 0.39
C GLU A 197 -18.54 -3.44 1.28
N TYR A 198 -17.98 -3.62 2.48
CA TYR A 198 -18.56 -4.43 3.55
C TYR A 198 -18.79 -3.56 4.78
N TYR A 199 -20.02 -3.61 5.30
CA TYR A 199 -20.38 -2.89 6.51
C TYR A 199 -20.36 -3.80 7.74
N ASN A 200 -20.17 -3.21 8.91
CA ASN A 200 -20.09 -3.93 10.19
C ASN A 200 -21.35 -4.75 10.55
N ASP A 201 -22.48 -4.45 9.93
CA ASP A 201 -23.74 -5.19 10.11
C ASP A 201 -23.85 -6.42 9.19
N GLY A 202 -22.83 -6.69 8.38
CA GLY A 202 -22.77 -7.81 7.46
C GLY A 202 -23.46 -7.56 6.11
N THR A 203 -23.88 -6.32 5.83
CA THR A 203 -24.39 -5.93 4.50
C THR A 203 -23.24 -5.53 3.58
N THR A 204 -23.46 -5.61 2.27
CA THR A 204 -22.57 -5.11 1.24
C THR A 204 -23.10 -3.78 0.70
N GLY A 205 -22.18 -2.89 0.35
CA GLY A 205 -22.45 -1.60 -0.31
C GLY A 205 -22.14 -1.64 -1.80
N GLY A 206 -21.47 -0.60 -2.27
CA GLY A 206 -21.08 -0.45 -3.67
C GLY A 206 -19.97 -1.41 -4.10
N LEU A 207 -19.98 -1.75 -5.38
CA LEU A 207 -18.89 -2.44 -6.07
C LEU A 207 -18.16 -1.43 -6.97
N TYR A 208 -16.86 -1.33 -6.79
CA TYR A 208 -16.00 -0.40 -7.51
C TYR A 208 -14.98 -1.18 -8.32
N GLU A 209 -14.85 -0.87 -9.60
CA GLU A 209 -13.99 -1.61 -10.53
C GLU A 209 -13.17 -0.64 -11.38
N VAL A 210 -11.83 -0.73 -11.31
CA VAL A 210 -10.93 -0.03 -12.23
C VAL A 210 -10.43 -1.02 -13.26
N ARG A 211 -10.87 -0.87 -14.51
CA ARG A 211 -10.57 -1.79 -15.62
C ARG A 211 -9.41 -1.29 -16.47
N PHE A 212 -8.50 -2.21 -16.84
CA PHE A 212 -7.33 -1.87 -17.66
C PHE A 212 -6.75 -3.07 -18.42
N SER A 213 -5.92 -2.76 -19.42
CA SER A 213 -4.99 -3.71 -20.01
C SER A 213 -3.58 -3.46 -19.46
N ALA A 214 -2.87 -4.52 -19.08
CA ALA A 214 -1.53 -4.42 -18.54
C ALA A 214 -0.50 -5.00 -19.52
N PRO A 215 0.41 -4.18 -20.09
CA PRO A 215 1.48 -4.66 -20.96
C PRO A 215 2.52 -5.45 -20.17
N LEU A 216 3.20 -6.39 -20.85
CA LEU A 216 4.38 -7.05 -20.29
C LEU A 216 5.53 -6.04 -20.21
N ALA A 217 6.11 -5.85 -19.04
CA ALA A 217 7.32 -5.04 -18.85
C ALA A 217 8.51 -5.72 -19.55
N GLN A 218 9.35 -4.91 -20.23
CA GLN A 218 10.54 -5.35 -20.97
C GLN A 218 11.77 -5.42 -20.07
#